data_ecdea1734bdc4091ea5673a7a2f6a614
#
_entry.id   ecdea1734bdc4091ea5673a7a2f6a614
#
_cell.length_a   1.000
_cell.length_b   1.000
_cell.length_c   1.000
_cell.angle_alpha   90.00
_cell.angle_beta   90.00
_cell.angle_gamma   90.00
#
_symmetry.space_group_name_H-M   'P 1'
#
loop_
_entity.id
_entity.type
_entity.pdbx_description
1 polymer ?
#
loop_
_entity_poly.entity_id
_entity_poly.type
_entity_poly.pdbx_seq_one_letter_code
_entity_poly.pdbx_strand_id
1 'polypeptide(L)'
;MEVTRFAPSPTGHLHLGGARTALFSYLFAKANKGKFLLRFEDTDRERSKKEYIDSIIDSLKWMKITPDEEPVYQSKKTSNHKEIALKLYEEGFAYACDCSEEQLSEMRKDQISKKQKPMYNGLNRDKNIKFSEGMVLRFKFPLHNSSAFDDLILGKISVENKEFDDFIILRSDGTPTYNFSAAIDDIDMKITTVIRGDDHITNTLKQINVFKVLDKKIPNYAHLPMVLGESGKRLSKRDGAEDILEYRHKGYLNDALINYLVRLGWSYEEEEIFSLEKLEGIFDLSHVNSSPSKYSQDLLNWYNNKYLNFLTSDELIFKLKEDFKVDFGELERGDSAISLIAKGANTLKEISEESKYFFQDPLINLESSGIGIDKKEIFMDFKNQLNEIDFQQEEIESVIGIFLKLHNL
;
A
#
# COMPACT_ATOMS: atom_id res chain seq x y z
N MET A 1 -5.75 -2.49 25.81
CA MET A 1 -5.02 -1.60 24.90
C MET A 1 -4.99 -2.29 23.54
N GLU A 2 -5.37 -1.59 22.50
CA GLU A 2 -5.35 -2.10 21.13
C GLU A 2 -3.91 -2.21 20.61
N VAL A 3 -3.59 -3.30 19.93
CA VAL A 3 -2.28 -3.51 19.31
C VAL A 3 -2.50 -4.05 17.90
N THR A 4 -2.12 -3.27 16.91
CA THR A 4 -2.15 -3.66 15.50
C THR A 4 -0.73 -3.79 14.95
N ARG A 5 -0.61 -4.34 13.74
CA ARG A 5 0.67 -4.43 13.04
C ARG A 5 0.50 -4.30 11.54
N PHE A 6 1.54 -3.77 10.89
CA PHE A 6 1.79 -3.97 9.47
C PHE A 6 2.90 -5.02 9.32
N ALA A 7 2.67 -6.04 8.50
CA ALA A 7 3.56 -7.19 8.38
C ALA A 7 3.94 -7.47 6.91
N PRO A 8 4.72 -6.55 6.27
CA PRO A 8 5.11 -6.73 4.88
C PRO A 8 6.22 -7.78 4.71
N SER A 9 6.14 -8.55 3.60
CA SER A 9 7.28 -9.31 3.11
C SER A 9 8.16 -8.39 2.27
N PRO A 10 9.47 -8.21 2.59
CA PRO A 10 10.35 -7.27 1.90
C PRO A 10 10.89 -7.86 0.58
N THR A 11 9.98 -8.27 -0.30
CA THR A 11 10.26 -8.85 -1.63
C THR A 11 10.02 -7.85 -2.77
N GLY A 12 9.74 -6.61 -2.43
CA GLY A 12 9.49 -5.49 -3.33
C GLY A 12 9.21 -4.19 -2.58
N HIS A 13 9.08 -3.10 -3.31
CA HIS A 13 8.74 -1.80 -2.77
C HIS A 13 7.29 -1.74 -2.26
N LEU A 14 6.98 -0.75 -1.41
CA LEU A 14 5.65 -0.57 -0.85
C LEU A 14 4.70 0.02 -1.91
N HIS A 15 3.74 -0.77 -2.36
CA HIS A 15 2.70 -0.32 -3.29
C HIS A 15 1.46 0.22 -2.56
N LEU A 16 0.56 0.92 -3.29
CA LEU A 16 -0.66 1.54 -2.75
C LEU A 16 -1.49 0.61 -1.85
N GLY A 17 -1.70 -0.64 -2.24
CA GLY A 17 -2.49 -1.59 -1.44
C GLY A 17 -1.83 -1.92 -0.10
N GLY A 18 -0.50 -2.09 -0.08
CA GLY A 18 0.27 -2.28 1.14
C GLY A 18 0.25 -1.03 2.03
N ALA A 19 0.44 0.15 1.43
CA ALA A 19 0.40 1.43 2.11
C ALA A 19 -0.98 1.70 2.75
N ARG A 20 -2.08 1.38 2.05
CA ARG A 20 -3.45 1.46 2.59
C ARG A 20 -3.61 0.54 3.82
N THR A 21 -3.09 -0.68 3.73
CA THR A 21 -3.15 -1.63 4.85
C THR A 21 -2.35 -1.12 6.06
N ALA A 22 -1.17 -0.57 5.84
CA ALA A 22 -0.35 0.04 6.89
C ALA A 22 -1.07 1.24 7.52
N LEU A 23 -1.62 2.13 6.70
CA LEU A 23 -2.36 3.32 7.13
C LEU A 23 -3.59 2.95 7.97
N PHE A 24 -4.40 1.99 7.53
CA PHE A 24 -5.60 1.57 8.27
C PHE A 24 -5.24 0.90 9.60
N SER A 25 -4.18 0.10 9.63
CA SER A 25 -3.65 -0.50 10.86
C SER A 25 -3.15 0.56 11.84
N TYR A 26 -2.44 1.57 11.34
CA TYR A 26 -1.95 2.70 12.11
C TYR A 26 -3.10 3.55 12.68
N LEU A 27 -4.02 3.98 11.82
CA LEU A 27 -5.15 4.82 12.20
C LEU A 27 -6.05 4.13 13.23
N PHE A 28 -6.34 2.84 13.04
CA PHE A 28 -7.15 2.08 13.98
C PHE A 28 -6.48 1.97 15.36
N ALA A 29 -5.16 1.74 15.39
CA ALA A 29 -4.42 1.75 16.65
C ALA A 29 -4.49 3.12 17.34
N LYS A 30 -4.23 4.22 16.60
CA LYS A 30 -4.21 5.58 17.16
C LYS A 30 -5.59 6.02 17.67
N ALA A 31 -6.64 5.81 16.89
CA ALA A 31 -8.02 6.11 17.29
C ALA A 31 -8.44 5.37 18.58
N ASN A 32 -7.90 4.17 18.81
CA ASN A 32 -8.13 3.38 20.01
C ASN A 32 -7.08 3.57 21.10
N LYS A 33 -6.22 4.61 21.02
CA LYS A 33 -5.14 4.89 21.98
C LYS A 33 -4.24 3.67 22.22
N GLY A 34 -4.01 2.91 21.16
CA GLY A 34 -3.26 1.67 21.15
C GLY A 34 -1.86 1.83 20.56
N LYS A 35 -1.27 0.71 20.14
CA LYS A 35 0.05 0.65 19.50
C LYS A 35 -0.05 0.11 18.09
N PHE A 36 0.72 0.72 17.18
CA PHE A 36 0.98 0.23 15.84
C PHE A 36 2.40 -0.33 15.77
N LEU A 37 2.55 -1.58 15.35
CA LEU A 37 3.83 -2.28 15.27
C LEU A 37 4.20 -2.60 13.82
N LEU A 38 5.49 -2.78 13.54
CA LEU A 38 6.01 -3.18 12.23
C LEU A 38 6.75 -4.52 12.35
N ARG A 39 6.40 -5.48 11.49
CA ARG A 39 7.09 -6.76 11.39
C ARG A 39 7.47 -7.05 9.94
N PHE A 40 8.75 -7.29 9.68
CA PHE A 40 9.20 -7.76 8.38
C PHE A 40 9.14 -9.29 8.32
N GLU A 41 8.36 -9.82 7.37
CA GLU A 41 8.25 -11.26 7.09
C GLU A 41 9.32 -11.67 6.08
N ASP A 42 10.57 -11.69 6.53
CA ASP A 42 11.81 -11.86 5.78
C ASP A 42 12.36 -13.30 5.81
N THR A 43 11.49 -14.29 5.96
CA THR A 43 11.88 -15.72 6.00
C THR A 43 12.33 -16.25 4.64
N ASP A 44 11.90 -15.65 3.54
CA ASP A 44 12.39 -15.94 2.19
C ASP A 44 13.66 -15.12 1.93
N ARG A 45 14.83 -15.71 2.28
CA ARG A 45 16.12 -15.02 2.21
C ARG A 45 16.56 -14.65 0.79
N GLU A 46 16.11 -15.37 -0.23
CA GLU A 46 16.50 -15.11 -1.62
C GLU A 46 15.81 -13.86 -2.17
N ARG A 47 14.53 -13.68 -1.83
CA ARG A 47 13.73 -12.55 -2.30
C ARG A 47 13.72 -11.36 -1.35
N SER A 48 14.03 -11.55 -0.06
CA SER A 48 14.06 -10.49 0.93
C SER A 48 15.36 -9.72 0.85
N LYS A 49 15.30 -8.46 0.42
CA LYS A 49 16.47 -7.61 0.25
C LYS A 49 16.42 -6.40 1.19
N LYS A 50 17.60 -5.98 1.65
CA LYS A 50 17.72 -4.81 2.52
C LYS A 50 17.17 -3.55 1.84
N GLU A 51 17.39 -3.37 0.54
CA GLU A 51 16.87 -2.23 -0.23
C GLU A 51 15.34 -2.09 -0.13
N TYR A 52 14.59 -3.21 -0.08
CA TYR A 52 13.14 -3.18 0.08
C TYR A 52 12.72 -2.86 1.51
N ILE A 53 13.48 -3.33 2.51
CA ILE A 53 13.25 -2.95 3.90
C ILE A 53 13.42 -1.45 4.08
N ASP A 54 14.54 -0.90 3.59
CA ASP A 54 14.85 0.52 3.66
C ASP A 54 13.76 1.35 2.92
N SER A 55 13.38 0.93 1.71
CA SER A 55 12.31 1.57 0.92
C SER A 55 10.95 1.55 1.63
N ILE A 56 10.57 0.44 2.28
CA ILE A 56 9.31 0.36 3.05
C ILE A 56 9.36 1.33 4.24
N ILE A 57 10.47 1.38 4.97
CA ILE A 57 10.64 2.29 6.11
C ILE A 57 10.55 3.74 5.65
N ASP A 58 11.23 4.11 4.56
CA ASP A 58 11.22 5.46 4.00
C ASP A 58 9.82 5.84 3.51
N SER A 59 9.09 4.90 2.89
CA SER A 59 7.70 5.11 2.46
C SER A 59 6.78 5.40 3.64
N LEU A 60 6.87 4.59 4.71
CA LEU A 60 6.08 4.79 5.93
C LEU A 60 6.43 6.13 6.60
N LYS A 61 7.72 6.45 6.68
CA LYS A 61 8.19 7.72 7.24
C LYS A 61 7.68 8.93 6.43
N TRP A 62 7.73 8.85 5.10
CA TRP A 62 7.18 9.90 4.25
C TRP A 62 5.68 10.08 4.44
N MET A 63 4.94 8.98 4.64
CA MET A 63 3.51 8.99 4.98
C MET A 63 3.23 9.35 6.45
N LYS A 64 4.24 9.74 7.24
CA LYS A 64 4.10 10.04 8.68
C LYS A 64 3.57 8.86 9.51
N ILE A 65 3.68 7.63 9.02
CA ILE A 65 3.28 6.41 9.72
C ILE A 65 4.50 5.88 10.48
N THR A 66 4.51 6.06 11.79
CA THR A 66 5.64 5.63 12.63
C THR A 66 5.21 4.50 13.55
N PRO A 67 5.90 3.35 13.55
CA PRO A 67 5.65 2.29 14.52
C PRO A 67 6.04 2.74 15.93
N ASP A 68 5.30 2.26 16.93
CA ASP A 68 5.52 2.62 18.34
C ASP A 68 6.67 1.86 19.01
N GLU A 69 7.21 0.84 18.34
CA GLU A 69 8.36 0.05 18.79
C GLU A 69 9.29 -0.26 17.61
N GLU A 70 10.50 -0.72 17.92
CA GLU A 70 11.46 -1.14 16.89
C GLU A 70 10.90 -2.28 16.03
N PRO A 71 11.17 -2.28 14.71
CA PRO A 71 10.67 -3.31 13.82
C PRO A 71 11.15 -4.72 14.20
N VAL A 72 10.22 -5.67 14.19
CA VAL A 72 10.51 -7.09 14.38
C VAL A 72 10.88 -7.73 13.04
N TYR A 73 11.94 -8.54 13.04
CA TYR A 73 12.37 -9.32 11.88
C TYR A 73 12.06 -10.80 12.12
N GLN A 74 11.23 -11.38 11.29
CA GLN A 74 10.76 -12.77 11.44
C GLN A 74 11.91 -13.77 11.31
N SER A 75 12.90 -13.50 10.45
CA SER A 75 14.11 -14.32 10.31
C SER A 75 14.92 -14.47 11.60
N LYS A 76 14.86 -13.49 12.52
CA LYS A 76 15.52 -13.54 13.82
C LYS A 76 14.77 -14.40 14.85
N LYS A 77 13.53 -14.81 14.53
CA LYS A 77 12.65 -15.61 15.40
C LYS A 77 12.58 -17.08 15.00
N THR A 78 13.32 -17.52 13.98
CA THR A 78 13.26 -18.88 13.43
C THR A 78 13.47 -19.97 14.48
N SER A 79 14.36 -19.76 15.46
CA SER A 79 14.59 -20.73 16.54
C SER A 79 13.36 -20.91 17.44
N ASN A 80 12.68 -19.81 17.79
CA ASN A 80 11.43 -19.85 18.55
C ASN A 80 10.32 -20.57 17.78
N HIS A 81 10.18 -20.27 16.48
CA HIS A 81 9.20 -20.96 15.63
C HIS A 81 9.47 -22.47 15.57
N LYS A 82 10.74 -22.88 15.43
CA LYS A 82 11.13 -24.30 15.42
C LYS A 82 10.81 -25.00 16.74
N GLU A 83 11.11 -24.36 17.87
CA GLU A 83 10.82 -24.89 19.21
C GLU A 83 9.32 -25.14 19.39
N ILE A 84 8.47 -24.15 19.03
CA ILE A 84 7.02 -24.27 19.15
C ILE A 84 6.49 -25.34 18.19
N ALA A 85 7.03 -25.45 16.96
CA ALA A 85 6.64 -26.50 16.02
C ALA A 85 6.94 -27.91 16.56
N LEU A 86 8.11 -28.11 17.18
CA LEU A 86 8.49 -29.36 17.83
C LEU A 86 7.62 -29.67 19.03
N LYS A 87 7.29 -28.66 19.85
CA LYS A 87 6.33 -28.83 20.96
C LYS A 87 4.96 -29.30 20.47
N LEU A 88 4.43 -28.70 19.39
CA LEU A 88 3.17 -29.17 18.79
C LEU A 88 3.24 -30.60 18.25
N TYR A 89 4.40 -31.02 17.76
CA TYR A 89 4.64 -32.41 17.38
C TYR A 89 4.61 -33.35 18.59
N GLU A 90 5.30 -33.01 19.68
CA GLU A 90 5.34 -33.80 20.92
C GLU A 90 3.95 -33.90 21.58
N GLU A 91 3.16 -32.85 21.52
CA GLU A 91 1.78 -32.80 22.05
C GLU A 91 0.74 -33.46 21.12
N GLY A 92 1.16 -33.91 19.93
CA GLY A 92 0.30 -34.62 18.98
C GLY A 92 -0.58 -33.73 18.10
N PHE A 93 -0.39 -32.39 18.13
CA PHE A 93 -1.07 -31.43 17.26
C PHE A 93 -0.41 -31.29 15.88
N ALA A 94 0.81 -31.81 15.74
CA ALA A 94 1.51 -31.92 14.46
C ALA A 94 2.08 -33.33 14.30
N TYR A 95 2.53 -33.66 13.09
CA TYR A 95 3.15 -34.95 12.79
C TYR A 95 4.24 -34.81 11.74
N ALA A 96 5.21 -35.76 11.78
CA ALA A 96 6.27 -35.82 10.81
C ALA A 96 5.75 -36.41 9.47
N CYS A 97 6.20 -35.83 8.37
CA CYS A 97 5.85 -36.25 7.03
C CYS A 97 7.12 -36.44 6.20
N ASP A 98 7.31 -37.64 5.68
CA ASP A 98 8.41 -38.08 4.85
C ASP A 98 8.06 -38.23 3.36
N CYS A 99 6.90 -37.69 2.95
CA CYS A 99 6.47 -37.71 1.55
C CYS A 99 7.48 -37.04 0.65
N SER A 100 7.94 -37.75 -0.39
CA SER A 100 8.80 -37.15 -1.40
C SER A 100 8.03 -36.19 -2.33
N GLU A 101 8.75 -35.37 -3.06
CA GLU A 101 8.15 -34.45 -4.06
C GLU A 101 7.43 -35.22 -5.16
N GLU A 102 7.95 -36.38 -5.57
CA GLU A 102 7.34 -37.26 -6.56
C GLU A 102 5.97 -37.78 -6.06
N GLN A 103 5.92 -38.29 -4.82
CA GLN A 103 4.67 -38.74 -4.21
C GLN A 103 3.62 -37.64 -4.12
N LEU A 104 4.03 -36.42 -3.73
CA LEU A 104 3.14 -35.28 -3.68
C LEU A 104 2.69 -34.84 -5.08
N SER A 105 3.56 -34.96 -6.09
CA SER A 105 3.24 -34.63 -7.48
C SER A 105 2.24 -35.65 -8.07
N GLU A 106 2.45 -36.94 -7.83
CA GLU A 106 1.52 -38.02 -8.26
C GLU A 106 0.14 -37.85 -7.63
N MET A 107 0.10 -37.57 -6.31
CA MET A 107 -1.15 -37.31 -5.59
C MET A 107 -1.92 -36.13 -6.22
N ARG A 108 -1.23 -35.01 -6.54
CA ARG A 108 -1.84 -33.86 -7.20
C ARG A 108 -2.38 -34.22 -8.60
N LYS A 109 -1.61 -34.95 -9.39
CA LYS A 109 -2.02 -35.37 -10.73
C LYS A 109 -3.28 -36.28 -10.68
N ASP A 110 -3.32 -37.23 -9.77
CA ASP A 110 -4.47 -38.12 -9.56
C ASP A 110 -5.72 -37.31 -9.18
N GLN A 111 -5.60 -36.37 -8.21
CA GLN A 111 -6.72 -35.52 -7.81
C GLN A 111 -7.22 -34.63 -8.95
N ILE A 112 -6.31 -34.02 -9.73
CA ILE A 112 -6.69 -33.21 -10.90
C ILE A 112 -7.41 -34.07 -11.95
N SER A 113 -6.93 -35.30 -12.21
CA SER A 113 -7.59 -36.22 -13.15
C SER A 113 -9.02 -36.57 -12.74
N LYS A 114 -9.26 -36.62 -11.43
CA LYS A 114 -10.58 -36.84 -10.80
C LYS A 114 -11.40 -35.56 -10.61
N LYS A 115 -10.95 -34.43 -11.13
CA LYS A 115 -11.57 -33.10 -10.95
C LYS A 115 -11.74 -32.70 -9.47
N GLN A 116 -10.85 -33.16 -8.61
CA GLN A 116 -10.78 -32.83 -7.20
C GLN A 116 -9.80 -31.66 -6.98
N LYS A 117 -9.99 -30.90 -5.90
CA LYS A 117 -9.05 -29.88 -5.48
C LYS A 117 -7.72 -30.52 -5.06
N PRO A 118 -6.58 -30.12 -5.63
CA PRO A 118 -5.28 -30.65 -5.23
C PRO A 118 -4.96 -30.26 -3.79
N MET A 119 -4.84 -31.23 -2.91
CA MET A 119 -4.57 -31.09 -1.48
C MET A 119 -3.73 -32.26 -0.99
N TYR A 120 -2.98 -32.06 0.08
CA TYR A 120 -2.34 -33.16 0.77
C TYR A 120 -3.43 -34.04 1.44
N ASN A 121 -3.43 -35.34 1.16
CA ASN A 121 -4.49 -36.24 1.56
C ASN A 121 -4.36 -36.86 2.98
N GLY A 122 -3.42 -36.36 3.79
CA GLY A 122 -3.19 -36.88 5.13
C GLY A 122 -2.45 -38.21 5.20
N LEU A 123 -1.75 -38.64 4.12
CA LEU A 123 -1.11 -39.96 3.99
C LEU A 123 -0.29 -40.38 5.23
N ASN A 124 0.36 -39.45 5.90
CA ASN A 124 1.23 -39.76 7.04
C ASN A 124 0.62 -39.35 8.39
N ARG A 125 -0.59 -38.82 8.40
CA ARG A 125 -1.23 -38.23 9.59
C ARG A 125 -1.29 -39.16 10.79
N ASP A 126 -1.57 -40.45 10.57
CA ASP A 126 -1.78 -41.42 11.64
C ASP A 126 -0.69 -42.53 11.68
N LYS A 127 0.41 -42.35 10.93
CA LYS A 127 1.50 -43.34 10.85
C LYS A 127 2.48 -43.28 12.02
N ASN A 128 2.38 -42.29 12.91
CA ASN A 128 3.26 -42.09 14.04
C ASN A 128 4.77 -42.11 13.67
N ILE A 129 5.10 -41.49 12.53
CA ILE A 129 6.49 -41.38 12.05
C ILE A 129 7.28 -40.56 13.04
N LYS A 130 8.42 -41.09 13.51
CA LYS A 130 9.33 -40.34 14.38
C LYS A 130 10.02 -39.24 13.57
N PHE A 131 9.89 -38.01 14.05
CA PHE A 131 10.54 -36.86 13.39
C PHE A 131 12.08 -37.01 13.41
N SER A 132 12.68 -36.74 12.28
CA SER A 132 14.12 -36.59 12.11
C SER A 132 14.42 -35.40 11.21
N GLU A 133 15.67 -34.91 11.29
CA GLU A 133 16.14 -33.80 10.46
C GLU A 133 15.96 -34.13 8.97
N GLY A 134 15.54 -33.12 8.19
CA GLY A 134 15.20 -33.30 6.77
C GLY A 134 13.73 -33.64 6.50
N MET A 135 12.94 -33.98 7.52
CA MET A 135 11.48 -34.14 7.39
C MET A 135 10.73 -32.81 7.58
N VAL A 136 9.50 -32.77 7.06
CA VAL A 136 8.59 -31.65 7.35
C VAL A 136 7.67 -31.97 8.52
N LEU A 137 7.26 -30.96 9.28
CA LEU A 137 6.16 -31.07 10.24
C LEU A 137 4.88 -30.47 9.63
N ARG A 138 3.79 -31.25 9.71
CA ARG A 138 2.46 -30.82 9.30
C ARG A 138 1.55 -30.62 10.50
N PHE A 139 0.79 -29.54 10.49
CA PHE A 139 -0.25 -29.26 11.48
C PHE A 139 -1.45 -30.18 11.24
N LYS A 140 -1.96 -30.82 12.29
CA LYS A 140 -3.19 -31.62 12.23
C LYS A 140 -4.40 -30.69 12.18
N PHE A 141 -4.79 -30.28 10.98
CA PHE A 141 -5.98 -29.46 10.82
C PHE A 141 -7.23 -30.27 11.21
N PRO A 142 -8.27 -29.65 11.86
CA PRO A 142 -9.51 -30.37 12.17
C PRO A 142 -10.17 -30.95 10.91
N LEU A 143 -10.59 -32.19 10.94
CA LEU A 143 -11.16 -32.89 9.76
C LEU A 143 -12.65 -32.63 9.58
N HIS A 144 -13.36 -32.43 10.70
CA HIS A 144 -14.82 -32.36 10.71
C HIS A 144 -15.28 -30.92 11.08
N ASN A 145 -16.56 -30.64 10.80
CA ASN A 145 -17.18 -29.34 11.07
C ASN A 145 -16.63 -28.20 10.21
N SER A 146 -16.78 -26.97 10.66
CA SER A 146 -16.30 -25.76 9.99
C SER A 146 -15.41 -24.95 10.92
N SER A 147 -14.43 -24.29 10.35
CA SER A 147 -13.70 -23.21 11.00
C SER A 147 -14.36 -21.89 10.64
N ALA A 148 -14.61 -21.06 11.64
CA ALA A 148 -15.31 -19.79 11.46
C ALA A 148 -14.71 -18.70 12.35
N PHE A 149 -14.88 -17.46 11.93
CA PHE A 149 -14.61 -16.26 12.72
C PHE A 149 -15.53 -15.11 12.27
N ASP A 150 -15.68 -14.10 13.12
CA ASP A 150 -16.39 -12.87 12.79
C ASP A 150 -15.36 -11.82 12.34
N ASP A 151 -15.47 -11.39 11.10
CA ASP A 151 -14.63 -10.33 10.53
C ASP A 151 -15.26 -8.98 10.77
N LEU A 152 -14.48 -7.99 11.20
CA LEU A 152 -14.99 -6.66 11.55
C LEU A 152 -15.52 -5.85 10.34
N ILE A 153 -15.19 -6.26 9.11
CA ILE A 153 -15.61 -5.61 7.86
C ILE A 153 -16.58 -6.49 7.07
N LEU A 154 -16.22 -7.77 6.90
CA LEU A 154 -16.93 -8.70 6.03
C LEU A 154 -18.00 -9.52 6.77
N GLY A 155 -18.10 -9.39 8.09
CA GLY A 155 -19.02 -10.16 8.91
C GLY A 155 -18.59 -11.63 9.08
N LYS A 156 -19.55 -12.52 9.32
CA LYS A 156 -19.27 -13.92 9.64
C LYS A 156 -18.72 -14.70 8.43
N ILE A 157 -17.52 -15.26 8.58
CA ILE A 157 -16.87 -16.11 7.61
C ILE A 157 -16.80 -17.54 8.17
N SER A 158 -17.24 -18.52 7.39
CA SER A 158 -17.21 -19.93 7.76
C SER A 158 -16.86 -20.79 6.55
N VAL A 159 -15.92 -21.70 6.72
CA VAL A 159 -15.48 -22.66 5.68
C VAL A 159 -15.41 -24.06 6.26
N GLU A 160 -15.93 -25.05 5.55
CA GLU A 160 -15.85 -26.45 5.97
C GLU A 160 -14.38 -26.90 6.08
N ASN A 161 -14.04 -27.60 7.15
CA ASN A 161 -12.67 -28.01 7.42
C ASN A 161 -12.12 -28.96 6.36
N LYS A 162 -12.97 -29.70 5.65
CA LYS A 162 -12.58 -30.54 4.50
C LYS A 162 -11.95 -29.75 3.33
N GLU A 163 -12.13 -28.43 3.29
CA GLU A 163 -11.52 -27.56 2.28
C GLU A 163 -10.04 -27.25 2.58
N PHE A 164 -9.54 -27.68 3.73
CA PHE A 164 -8.17 -27.47 4.16
C PHE A 164 -7.43 -28.80 4.26
N ASP A 165 -6.14 -28.75 3.93
CA ASP A 165 -5.20 -29.83 4.18
C ASP A 165 -4.38 -29.58 5.46
N ASP A 166 -3.69 -30.63 5.90
CA ASP A 166 -2.68 -30.51 6.94
C ASP A 166 -1.48 -29.74 6.39
N PHE A 167 -1.48 -28.44 6.62
CA PHE A 167 -0.45 -27.57 6.10
C PHE A 167 0.91 -27.75 6.82
N ILE A 168 1.99 -27.55 6.10
CA ILE A 168 3.33 -27.61 6.65
C ILE A 168 3.53 -26.42 7.61
N ILE A 169 4.04 -26.70 8.83
CA ILE A 169 4.43 -25.68 9.80
C ILE A 169 5.95 -25.49 9.88
N LEU A 170 6.71 -26.58 9.64
CA LEU A 170 8.16 -26.57 9.58
C LEU A 170 8.62 -27.30 8.32
N ARG A 171 9.45 -26.66 7.51
CA ARG A 171 10.05 -27.23 6.30
C ARG A 171 11.18 -28.17 6.65
N SER A 172 11.65 -28.95 5.66
CA SER A 172 12.77 -29.88 5.80
C SER A 172 14.10 -29.21 6.14
N ASP A 173 14.29 -27.94 5.78
CA ASP A 173 15.43 -27.10 6.14
C ASP A 173 15.33 -26.50 7.57
N GLY A 174 14.25 -26.80 8.28
CA GLY A 174 13.98 -26.26 9.62
C GLY A 174 13.39 -24.85 9.63
N THR A 175 13.04 -24.26 8.48
CA THR A 175 12.39 -22.95 8.43
C THR A 175 10.87 -23.08 8.60
N PRO A 176 10.20 -22.12 9.29
CA PRO A 176 8.75 -22.14 9.44
C PRO A 176 8.06 -21.74 8.13
N THR A 177 6.77 -22.11 7.99
CA THR A 177 5.94 -21.58 6.92
C THR A 177 5.17 -20.34 7.38
N TYR A 178 4.75 -19.51 6.42
CA TYR A 178 4.06 -18.25 6.65
C TYR A 178 2.88 -18.36 7.64
N ASN A 179 1.93 -19.28 7.41
CA ASN A 179 0.74 -19.36 8.25
C ASN A 179 1.05 -19.69 9.71
N PHE A 180 2.12 -20.42 9.94
CA PHE A 180 2.56 -20.78 11.28
C PHE A 180 3.35 -19.62 11.93
N SER A 181 4.41 -19.14 11.26
CA SER A 181 5.24 -18.06 11.81
C SER A 181 4.45 -16.79 12.10
N ALA A 182 3.53 -16.40 11.19
CA ALA A 182 2.69 -15.23 11.41
C ALA A 182 1.80 -15.35 12.66
N ALA A 183 1.23 -16.53 12.91
CA ALA A 183 0.41 -16.77 14.11
C ALA A 183 1.25 -16.70 15.38
N ILE A 184 2.44 -17.31 15.40
CA ILE A 184 3.36 -17.27 16.55
C ILE A 184 3.84 -15.85 16.84
N ASP A 185 4.22 -15.11 15.80
CA ASP A 185 4.66 -13.72 15.97
C ASP A 185 3.53 -12.80 16.44
N ASP A 186 2.30 -13.00 15.95
CA ASP A 186 1.13 -12.25 16.44
C ASP A 186 0.85 -12.54 17.92
N ILE A 187 1.10 -13.79 18.39
CA ILE A 187 1.05 -14.15 19.81
C ILE A 187 2.15 -13.43 20.60
N ASP A 188 3.39 -13.52 20.16
CA ASP A 188 4.56 -12.93 20.84
C ASP A 188 4.44 -11.39 20.93
N MET A 189 3.98 -10.75 19.85
CA MET A 189 3.76 -9.32 19.77
C MET A 189 2.47 -8.86 20.46
N LYS A 190 1.66 -9.80 21.01
CA LYS A 190 0.39 -9.53 21.67
C LYS A 190 -0.59 -8.74 20.80
N ILE A 191 -0.65 -9.07 19.53
CA ILE A 191 -1.55 -8.43 18.57
C ILE A 191 -3.00 -8.69 18.98
N THR A 192 -3.80 -7.64 19.04
CA THR A 192 -5.22 -7.72 19.39
C THR A 192 -6.14 -7.65 18.18
N THR A 193 -5.70 -6.95 17.12
CA THR A 193 -6.44 -6.83 15.86
C THR A 193 -5.51 -6.93 14.66
N VAL A 194 -5.87 -7.81 13.73
CA VAL A 194 -5.17 -8.07 12.47
C VAL A 194 -5.94 -7.42 11.34
N ILE A 195 -5.38 -6.35 10.76
CA ILE A 195 -5.92 -5.68 9.58
C ILE A 195 -5.03 -6.05 8.39
N ARG A 196 -5.62 -6.57 7.28
CA ARG A 196 -4.87 -7.03 6.09
C ARG A 196 -5.79 -7.20 4.89
N GLY A 197 -5.25 -7.49 3.72
CA GLY A 197 -6.02 -7.75 2.51
C GLY A 197 -6.91 -9.02 2.61
N ASP A 198 -8.03 -9.02 1.90
CA ASP A 198 -9.01 -10.11 1.85
C ASP A 198 -8.49 -11.40 1.19
N ASP A 199 -7.39 -11.32 0.44
CA ASP A 199 -6.68 -12.48 -0.11
C ASP A 199 -6.09 -13.39 1.01
N HIS A 200 -6.05 -12.93 2.25
CA HIS A 200 -5.60 -13.70 3.41
C HIS A 200 -6.72 -14.38 4.22
N ILE A 201 -7.97 -14.34 3.81
CA ILE A 201 -9.11 -14.93 4.55
C ILE A 201 -8.88 -16.43 4.86
N THR A 202 -8.44 -17.21 3.87
CA THR A 202 -8.16 -18.64 4.06
C THR A 202 -6.97 -18.88 4.99
N ASN A 203 -6.00 -17.95 5.04
CA ASN A 203 -4.88 -18.00 5.97
C ASN A 203 -5.33 -17.76 7.41
N THR A 204 -6.31 -16.89 7.61
CA THR A 204 -6.91 -16.62 8.93
C THR A 204 -7.44 -17.88 9.57
N LEU A 205 -8.17 -18.70 8.83
CA LEU A 205 -8.73 -19.96 9.35
C LEU A 205 -7.65 -20.96 9.76
N LYS A 206 -6.51 -21.00 9.05
CA LYS A 206 -5.34 -21.81 9.44
C LYS A 206 -4.70 -21.27 10.72
N GLN A 207 -4.49 -19.97 10.79
CA GLN A 207 -3.86 -19.28 11.94
C GLN A 207 -4.72 -19.39 13.22
N ILE A 208 -6.03 -19.22 13.10
CA ILE A 208 -6.96 -19.38 14.24
C ILE A 208 -6.83 -20.78 14.87
N ASN A 209 -6.66 -21.84 14.07
CA ASN A 209 -6.47 -23.18 14.59
C ASN A 209 -5.12 -23.35 15.30
N VAL A 210 -4.07 -22.64 14.90
CA VAL A 210 -2.80 -22.57 15.64
C VAL A 210 -2.99 -21.87 16.99
N PHE A 211 -3.71 -20.74 17.04
CA PHE A 211 -4.04 -20.07 18.30
C PHE A 211 -4.80 -20.98 19.26
N LYS A 212 -5.79 -21.74 18.75
CA LYS A 212 -6.62 -22.66 19.56
C LYS A 212 -5.78 -23.75 20.22
N VAL A 213 -4.90 -24.43 19.47
CA VAL A 213 -4.09 -25.54 20.01
C VAL A 213 -3.01 -25.04 20.98
N LEU A 214 -2.60 -23.79 20.88
CA LEU A 214 -1.67 -23.16 21.81
C LEU A 214 -2.36 -22.52 23.02
N ASP A 215 -3.69 -22.63 23.10
CA ASP A 215 -4.51 -21.98 24.15
C ASP A 215 -4.22 -20.47 24.28
N LYS A 216 -4.18 -19.78 23.13
CA LYS A 216 -3.94 -18.34 23.05
C LYS A 216 -5.18 -17.59 22.61
N LYS A 217 -5.31 -16.37 23.11
CA LYS A 217 -6.40 -15.49 22.71
C LYS A 217 -6.29 -15.19 21.21
N ILE A 218 -7.35 -15.48 20.47
CA ILE A 218 -7.45 -15.18 19.05
C ILE A 218 -7.65 -13.66 18.88
N PRO A 219 -6.87 -12.98 18.03
CA PRO A 219 -7.09 -11.57 17.74
C PRO A 219 -8.39 -11.35 16.93
N ASN A 220 -8.91 -10.14 16.95
CA ASN A 220 -9.91 -9.73 15.98
C ASN A 220 -9.30 -9.66 14.58
N TYR A 221 -10.13 -9.86 13.55
CA TYR A 221 -9.70 -9.77 12.16
C TYR A 221 -10.53 -8.76 11.38
N ALA A 222 -9.88 -8.03 10.52
CA ALA A 222 -10.50 -7.10 9.58
C ALA A 222 -9.84 -7.27 8.21
N HIS A 223 -10.57 -7.83 7.25
CA HIS A 223 -10.06 -8.05 5.91
C HIS A 223 -10.51 -6.93 4.98
N LEU A 224 -9.53 -6.15 4.51
CA LEU A 224 -9.75 -5.04 3.61
C LEU A 224 -10.01 -5.57 2.19
N PRO A 225 -11.11 -5.20 1.54
CA PRO A 225 -11.34 -5.55 0.14
C PRO A 225 -10.24 -4.99 -0.75
N MET A 226 -9.96 -5.71 -1.84
CA MET A 226 -8.92 -5.32 -2.79
C MET A 226 -9.15 -3.94 -3.37
N VAL A 227 -8.06 -3.27 -3.72
CA VAL A 227 -8.10 -2.10 -4.62
C VAL A 227 -7.97 -2.60 -6.06
N LEU A 228 -8.93 -2.25 -6.89
CA LEU A 228 -8.95 -2.57 -8.31
C LEU A 228 -8.36 -1.41 -9.10
N GLY A 229 -7.67 -1.70 -10.20
CA GLY A 229 -7.26 -0.71 -11.17
C GLY A 229 -8.46 -0.18 -11.99
N GLU A 230 -8.21 0.77 -12.86
CA GLU A 230 -9.25 1.34 -13.74
C GLU A 230 -9.91 0.29 -14.63
N SER A 231 -9.17 -0.75 -15.02
CA SER A 231 -9.68 -1.89 -15.79
C SER A 231 -10.63 -2.81 -15.01
N GLY A 232 -10.83 -2.58 -13.69
CA GLY A 232 -11.60 -3.46 -12.81
C GLY A 232 -10.87 -4.74 -12.38
N LYS A 233 -9.62 -4.94 -12.78
CA LYS A 233 -8.76 -6.03 -12.31
C LYS A 233 -7.98 -5.59 -11.06
N ARG A 234 -7.39 -6.55 -10.34
CA ARG A 234 -6.50 -6.24 -9.21
C ARG A 234 -5.46 -5.20 -9.64
N LEU A 235 -5.32 -4.14 -8.84
CA LEU A 235 -4.35 -3.08 -9.09
C LEU A 235 -2.94 -3.69 -9.26
N SER A 236 -2.30 -3.38 -10.38
CA SER A 236 -0.97 -3.85 -10.72
C SER A 236 -0.07 -2.68 -11.13
N LYS A 237 1.24 -2.92 -11.24
CA LYS A 237 2.19 -1.87 -11.70
C LYS A 237 1.80 -1.26 -13.04
N ARG A 238 1.13 -2.04 -13.91
CA ARG A 238 0.63 -1.56 -15.22
C ARG A 238 -0.61 -0.69 -15.12
N ASP A 239 -1.33 -0.78 -14.00
CA ASP A 239 -2.58 -0.07 -13.74
C ASP A 239 -2.40 1.05 -12.70
N GLY A 240 -1.17 1.56 -12.48
CA GLY A 240 -0.88 2.65 -11.56
C GLY A 240 -0.51 2.23 -10.13
N ALA A 241 -0.27 0.93 -9.85
CA ALA A 241 0.28 0.50 -8.57
C ALA A 241 1.78 0.78 -8.48
N GLU A 242 2.13 2.05 -8.43
CA GLU A 242 3.52 2.46 -8.29
C GLU A 242 3.99 2.30 -6.84
N ASP A 243 5.30 2.34 -6.65
CA ASP A 243 5.92 2.50 -5.34
C ASP A 243 5.46 3.83 -4.71
N ILE A 244 5.27 3.82 -3.42
CA ILE A 244 4.87 5.04 -2.67
C ILE A 244 5.88 6.17 -2.86
N LEU A 245 7.17 5.88 -2.94
CA LEU A 245 8.19 6.90 -3.17
C LEU A 245 8.15 7.49 -4.58
N GLU A 246 7.62 6.78 -5.57
CA GLU A 246 7.41 7.33 -6.91
C GLU A 246 6.37 8.47 -6.91
N TYR A 247 5.33 8.39 -6.06
CA TYR A 247 4.39 9.50 -5.88
C TYR A 247 5.10 10.74 -5.32
N ARG A 248 6.02 10.55 -4.37
CA ARG A 248 6.88 11.65 -3.87
C ARG A 248 7.72 12.25 -5.00
N HIS A 249 8.37 11.43 -5.81
CA HIS A 249 9.19 11.88 -6.96
C HIS A 249 8.36 12.59 -8.04
N LYS A 250 7.09 12.25 -8.17
CA LYS A 250 6.13 12.93 -9.04
C LYS A 250 5.57 14.22 -8.43
N GLY A 251 5.94 14.54 -7.19
CA GLY A 251 5.54 15.77 -6.52
C GLY A 251 4.16 15.72 -5.88
N TYR A 252 3.65 14.52 -5.55
CA TYR A 252 2.47 14.40 -4.70
C TYR A 252 2.82 14.74 -3.26
N LEU A 253 1.89 15.38 -2.57
CA LEU A 253 2.01 15.64 -1.13
C LEU A 253 1.62 14.38 -0.35
N ASN A 254 2.35 14.10 0.71
CA ASN A 254 2.06 12.97 1.58
C ASN A 254 0.65 13.04 2.19
N ASP A 255 0.20 14.23 2.63
CA ASP A 255 -1.13 14.43 3.22
C ASP A 255 -2.24 14.17 2.19
N ALA A 256 -2.04 14.56 0.93
CA ALA A 256 -2.97 14.26 -0.15
C ALA A 256 -3.06 12.75 -0.43
N LEU A 257 -1.91 12.05 -0.48
CA LEU A 257 -1.88 10.61 -0.68
C LEU A 257 -2.52 9.86 0.50
N ILE A 258 -2.28 10.27 1.73
CA ILE A 258 -2.90 9.71 2.93
C ILE A 258 -4.42 9.84 2.83
N ASN A 259 -4.92 11.03 2.54
CA ASN A 259 -6.36 11.27 2.39
C ASN A 259 -6.97 10.41 1.28
N TYR A 260 -6.32 10.35 0.12
CA TYR A 260 -6.75 9.51 -0.98
C TYR A 260 -6.81 8.03 -0.60
N LEU A 261 -5.77 7.49 0.07
CA LEU A 261 -5.72 6.10 0.52
C LEU A 261 -6.82 5.76 1.52
N VAL A 262 -7.14 6.68 2.42
CA VAL A 262 -8.27 6.51 3.34
C VAL A 262 -9.57 6.42 2.57
N ARG A 263 -9.81 7.34 1.63
CA ARG A 263 -11.02 7.35 0.79
C ARG A 263 -11.14 6.14 -0.14
N LEU A 264 -10.09 5.37 -0.33
CA LEU A 264 -10.17 4.08 -1.01
C LEU A 264 -10.82 3.02 -0.10
N GLY A 265 -12.09 3.21 0.20
CA GLY A 265 -12.93 2.24 0.91
C GLY A 265 -13.28 2.59 2.35
N TRP A 266 -12.99 3.80 2.81
CA TRP A 266 -13.48 4.33 4.08
C TRP A 266 -14.17 5.67 3.84
N SER A 267 -15.24 5.94 4.57
CA SER A 267 -15.99 7.19 4.49
C SER A 267 -16.47 7.62 5.87
N TYR A 268 -16.56 8.92 6.09
CA TYR A 268 -17.03 9.47 7.35
C TYR A 268 -17.90 10.69 7.04
N GLU A 269 -19.18 10.63 7.37
CA GLU A 269 -20.16 11.67 7.08
C GLU A 269 -20.08 12.13 5.60
N GLU A 270 -20.27 13.43 5.33
CA GLU A 270 -20.13 14.04 4.00
C GLU A 270 -18.73 14.64 3.77
N GLU A 271 -17.79 14.41 4.67
CA GLU A 271 -16.46 15.01 4.61
C GLU A 271 -15.52 14.22 3.69
N GLU A 272 -14.74 14.95 2.91
CA GLU A 272 -13.79 14.36 1.96
C GLU A 272 -12.33 14.68 2.27
N ILE A 273 -12.06 15.79 2.95
CA ILE A 273 -10.70 16.27 3.25
C ILE A 273 -10.40 16.13 4.73
N PHE A 274 -9.39 15.37 5.07
CA PHE A 274 -9.02 15.05 6.45
C PHE A 274 -7.53 15.27 6.69
N SER A 275 -7.17 15.96 7.76
CA SER A 275 -5.80 15.90 8.25
C SER A 275 -5.50 14.53 8.88
N LEU A 276 -4.24 14.10 8.87
CA LEU A 276 -3.83 12.86 9.54
C LEU A 276 -4.22 12.86 11.03
N GLU A 277 -4.03 13.97 11.72
CA GLU A 277 -4.37 14.14 13.13
C GLU A 277 -5.88 13.94 13.38
N LYS A 278 -6.74 14.46 12.50
CA LYS A 278 -8.18 14.22 12.59
C LYS A 278 -8.50 12.73 12.39
N LEU A 279 -7.89 12.10 11.38
CA LEU A 279 -8.08 10.67 11.11
C LEU A 279 -7.66 9.80 12.29
N GLU A 280 -6.58 10.12 12.99
CA GLU A 280 -6.14 9.43 14.22
C GLU A 280 -7.19 9.48 15.34
N GLY A 281 -8.07 10.46 15.32
CA GLY A 281 -9.14 10.59 16.32
C GLY A 281 -10.47 9.93 15.95
N ILE A 282 -10.78 9.82 14.66
CA ILE A 282 -12.12 9.41 14.19
C ILE A 282 -12.15 8.08 13.42
N PHE A 283 -11.00 7.50 13.10
CA PHE A 283 -10.96 6.29 12.26
C PHE A 283 -11.61 5.09 12.97
N ASP A 284 -12.57 4.47 12.32
CA ASP A 284 -13.26 3.27 12.78
C ASP A 284 -13.47 2.28 11.63
N LEU A 285 -13.28 0.98 11.92
CA LEU A 285 -13.42 -0.09 10.92
C LEU A 285 -14.86 -0.31 10.46
N SER A 286 -15.86 0.11 11.24
CA SER A 286 -17.28 0.00 10.86
C SER A 286 -17.63 0.88 9.65
N HIS A 287 -16.81 1.88 9.37
CA HIS A 287 -16.95 2.78 8.22
C HIS A 287 -16.19 2.30 6.99
N VAL A 288 -15.54 1.13 7.06
CA VAL A 288 -14.86 0.52 5.91
C VAL A 288 -15.87 -0.24 5.05
N ASN A 289 -15.91 0.06 3.76
CA ASN A 289 -16.78 -0.63 2.81
C ASN A 289 -16.35 -2.09 2.65
N SER A 290 -17.33 -3.00 2.60
CA SER A 290 -17.10 -4.43 2.36
C SER A 290 -16.88 -4.79 0.88
N SER A 291 -16.98 -3.81 -0.03
CA SER A 291 -16.77 -4.00 -1.47
C SER A 291 -15.43 -3.43 -1.94
N PRO A 292 -14.82 -3.99 -3.00
CA PRO A 292 -13.59 -3.46 -3.58
C PRO A 292 -13.71 -2.00 -3.99
N SER A 293 -12.66 -1.22 -3.74
CA SER A 293 -12.54 0.17 -4.18
C SER A 293 -11.78 0.24 -5.50
N LYS A 294 -12.07 1.26 -6.31
CA LYS A 294 -11.42 1.46 -7.60
C LYS A 294 -10.42 2.60 -7.52
N TYR A 295 -9.20 2.37 -7.97
CA TYR A 295 -8.19 3.41 -8.16
C TYR A 295 -8.64 4.39 -9.25
N SER A 296 -8.40 5.67 -9.03
CA SER A 296 -8.61 6.73 -10.02
C SER A 296 -7.48 7.74 -9.92
N GLN A 297 -6.74 7.89 -11.02
CA GLN A 297 -5.68 8.88 -11.13
C GLN A 297 -6.23 10.30 -11.04
N ASP A 298 -7.36 10.57 -11.68
CA ASP A 298 -8.01 11.89 -11.67
C ASP A 298 -8.42 12.30 -10.26
N LEU A 299 -8.95 11.36 -9.48
CA LEU A 299 -9.33 11.63 -8.08
C LEU A 299 -8.10 11.89 -7.22
N LEU A 300 -7.00 11.16 -7.40
CA LEU A 300 -5.74 11.43 -6.72
C LEU A 300 -5.19 12.82 -7.07
N ASN A 301 -5.22 13.18 -8.35
CA ASN A 301 -4.81 14.50 -8.82
C ASN A 301 -5.66 15.60 -8.18
N TRP A 302 -6.98 15.41 -8.14
CA TRP A 302 -7.91 16.33 -7.50
C TRP A 302 -7.57 16.54 -6.01
N TYR A 303 -7.34 15.46 -5.25
CA TYR A 303 -6.91 15.58 -3.86
C TYR A 303 -5.60 16.36 -3.77
N ASN A 304 -4.61 16.01 -4.57
CA ASN A 304 -3.31 16.66 -4.51
C ASN A 304 -3.40 18.16 -4.84
N ASN A 305 -4.15 18.53 -5.88
CA ASN A 305 -4.42 19.94 -6.20
C ASN A 305 -5.07 20.68 -5.01
N LYS A 306 -6.07 20.07 -4.34
CA LYS A 306 -6.68 20.67 -3.14
C LYS A 306 -5.66 20.94 -2.04
N TYR A 307 -4.79 19.96 -1.74
CA TYR A 307 -3.76 20.09 -0.72
C TYR A 307 -2.66 21.09 -1.11
N LEU A 308 -2.29 21.18 -2.39
CA LEU A 308 -1.37 22.22 -2.88
C LEU A 308 -1.95 23.63 -2.65
N ASN A 309 -3.24 23.81 -2.88
CA ASN A 309 -3.92 25.09 -2.69
C ASN A 309 -4.19 25.44 -1.21
N PHE A 310 -4.00 24.52 -0.27
CA PHE A 310 -4.00 24.84 1.17
C PHE A 310 -2.65 25.35 1.68
N LEU A 311 -1.56 25.11 0.92
CA LEU A 311 -0.24 25.58 1.29
C LEU A 311 -0.11 27.10 1.03
N THR A 312 0.60 27.76 1.91
CA THR A 312 1.03 29.15 1.68
C THR A 312 2.08 29.21 0.57
N SER A 313 2.29 30.38 -0.03
CA SER A 313 3.35 30.60 -1.01
C SER A 313 4.72 30.23 -0.46
N ASP A 314 5.02 30.60 0.79
CA ASP A 314 6.29 30.26 1.44
C ASP A 314 6.50 28.75 1.57
N GLU A 315 5.46 28.00 1.95
CA GLU A 315 5.51 26.54 2.05
C GLU A 315 5.71 25.87 0.67
N LEU A 316 5.06 26.39 -0.37
CA LEU A 316 5.23 25.92 -1.73
C LEU A 316 6.67 26.20 -2.23
N ILE A 317 7.18 27.40 -2.04
CA ILE A 317 8.55 27.81 -2.41
C ILE A 317 9.56 26.91 -1.70
N PHE A 318 9.38 26.69 -0.40
CA PHE A 318 10.26 25.81 0.37
C PHE A 318 10.27 24.37 -0.19
N LYS A 319 9.11 23.79 -0.47
CA LYS A 319 9.00 22.44 -1.02
C LYS A 319 9.61 22.31 -2.43
N LEU A 320 9.38 23.31 -3.30
CA LEU A 320 9.96 23.34 -4.63
C LEU A 320 11.48 23.47 -4.61
N LYS A 321 12.00 24.26 -3.70
CA LYS A 321 13.45 24.41 -3.50
C LYS A 321 14.08 23.11 -3.02
N GLU A 322 13.51 22.48 -2.01
CA GLU A 322 14.04 21.25 -1.42
C GLU A 322 13.94 20.06 -2.38
N ASP A 323 12.76 19.81 -2.94
CA ASP A 323 12.48 18.60 -3.71
C ASP A 323 12.83 18.74 -5.21
N PHE A 324 12.68 19.94 -5.81
CA PHE A 324 12.83 20.17 -7.25
C PHE A 324 13.92 21.18 -7.63
N LYS A 325 14.61 21.78 -6.66
CA LYS A 325 15.70 22.74 -6.87
C LYS A 325 15.25 24.01 -7.62
N VAL A 326 13.99 24.41 -7.48
CA VAL A 326 13.42 25.64 -8.03
C VAL A 326 13.22 26.63 -6.91
N ASP A 327 13.84 27.82 -7.01
CA ASP A 327 13.79 28.88 -5.98
C ASP A 327 13.03 30.10 -6.47
N PHE A 328 11.76 30.19 -6.15
CA PHE A 328 10.92 31.36 -6.43
C PHE A 328 11.26 32.58 -5.57
N GLY A 329 11.98 32.41 -4.45
CA GLY A 329 12.39 33.49 -3.58
C GLY A 329 13.38 34.48 -4.23
N GLU A 330 13.98 34.07 -5.36
CA GLU A 330 14.86 34.95 -6.17
C GLU A 330 14.08 35.86 -7.14
N LEU A 331 12.78 35.68 -7.30
CA LEU A 331 11.93 36.46 -8.21
C LEU A 331 11.24 37.59 -7.47
N GLU A 332 11.20 38.79 -8.08
CA GLU A 332 10.58 40.00 -7.50
C GLU A 332 9.09 39.78 -7.11
N ARG A 333 8.37 38.90 -7.79
CA ARG A 333 6.96 38.53 -7.53
C ARG A 333 6.76 37.03 -7.42
N GLY A 334 7.70 36.35 -6.80
CA GLY A 334 7.69 34.88 -6.70
C GLY A 334 6.42 34.33 -6.04
N ASP A 335 5.92 34.99 -4.99
CA ASP A 335 4.70 34.58 -4.28
C ASP A 335 3.45 34.62 -5.17
N SER A 336 3.32 35.66 -5.99
CA SER A 336 2.20 35.79 -6.91
C SER A 336 2.27 34.79 -8.05
N ALA A 337 3.48 34.57 -8.58
CA ALA A 337 3.73 33.61 -9.65
C ALA A 337 3.41 32.18 -9.23
N ILE A 338 3.93 31.75 -8.08
CA ILE A 338 3.69 30.38 -7.59
C ILE A 338 2.22 30.15 -7.27
N SER A 339 1.53 31.13 -6.65
CA SER A 339 0.10 31.03 -6.32
C SER A 339 -0.77 30.89 -7.57
N LEU A 340 -0.36 31.51 -8.69
CA LEU A 340 -1.08 31.39 -9.95
C LEU A 340 -0.91 30.00 -10.58
N ILE A 341 0.33 29.50 -10.64
CA ILE A 341 0.63 28.18 -11.21
C ILE A 341 -0.02 27.07 -10.38
N ALA A 342 0.06 27.16 -9.06
CA ALA A 342 -0.46 26.12 -8.15
C ALA A 342 -1.97 25.89 -8.31
N LYS A 343 -2.76 26.89 -8.73
CA LYS A 343 -4.19 26.74 -8.98
C LYS A 343 -4.50 25.72 -10.08
N GLY A 344 -3.67 25.67 -11.12
CA GLY A 344 -3.85 24.76 -12.27
C GLY A 344 -3.10 23.43 -12.15
N ALA A 345 -2.06 23.37 -11.34
CA ALA A 345 -1.17 22.23 -11.26
C ALA A 345 -1.72 21.11 -10.35
N ASN A 346 -1.46 19.87 -10.73
CA ASN A 346 -1.82 18.70 -9.93
C ASN A 346 -0.67 18.25 -9.02
N THR A 347 0.58 18.62 -9.33
CA THR A 347 1.75 18.16 -8.56
C THR A 347 2.80 19.28 -8.44
N LEU A 348 3.69 19.16 -7.44
CA LEU A 348 4.86 20.04 -7.32
C LEU A 348 5.78 19.94 -8.54
N LYS A 349 5.82 18.76 -9.19
CA LYS A 349 6.60 18.56 -10.41
C LYS A 349 6.03 19.39 -11.56
N GLU A 350 4.70 19.40 -11.75
CA GLU A 350 4.05 20.26 -12.74
C GLU A 350 4.35 21.74 -12.46
N ILE A 351 4.23 22.20 -11.20
CA ILE A 351 4.63 23.56 -10.83
C ILE A 351 6.08 23.84 -11.20
N SER A 352 6.99 22.92 -10.92
CA SER A 352 8.41 23.06 -11.26
C SER A 352 8.63 23.14 -12.78
N GLU A 353 7.90 22.36 -13.57
CA GLU A 353 8.01 22.33 -15.02
C GLU A 353 7.40 23.58 -15.66
N GLU A 354 6.22 24.00 -15.22
CA GLU A 354 5.52 25.18 -15.69
C GLU A 354 6.22 26.49 -15.29
N SER A 355 7.00 26.47 -14.20
CA SER A 355 7.74 27.65 -13.74
C SER A 355 9.00 27.96 -14.51
N LYS A 356 9.47 27.05 -15.38
CA LYS A 356 10.75 27.21 -16.09
C LYS A 356 10.85 28.53 -16.88
N TYR A 357 9.73 29.02 -17.41
CA TYR A 357 9.73 30.27 -18.19
C TYR A 357 10.00 31.53 -17.34
N PHE A 358 9.91 31.44 -16.00
CA PHE A 358 10.31 32.54 -15.13
C PHE A 358 11.83 32.62 -14.93
N PHE A 359 12.55 31.53 -15.15
CA PHE A 359 13.99 31.40 -14.88
C PHE A 359 14.84 31.26 -16.14
N GLN A 360 14.22 30.84 -17.25
CA GLN A 360 14.94 30.55 -18.51
C GLN A 360 14.10 31.01 -19.68
N ASP A 361 14.76 31.57 -20.69
CA ASP A 361 14.10 31.84 -21.96
C ASP A 361 13.55 30.53 -22.56
N PRO A 362 12.30 30.47 -22.99
CA PRO A 362 11.72 29.27 -23.54
C PRO A 362 12.49 28.86 -24.82
N LEU A 363 12.94 27.59 -24.86
CA LEU A 363 13.47 26.99 -26.08
C LEU A 363 12.31 26.74 -27.05
N ILE A 364 12.01 27.73 -27.88
CA ILE A 364 10.98 27.60 -28.90
C ILE A 364 11.51 26.76 -30.06
N ASN A 365 11.08 25.53 -30.17
CA ASN A 365 11.30 24.73 -31.37
C ASN A 365 10.27 25.13 -32.42
N LEU A 366 10.65 25.99 -33.34
CA LEU A 366 9.80 26.52 -34.40
C LEU A 366 9.26 25.42 -35.35
N GLU A 367 10.00 24.30 -35.53
CA GLU A 367 9.57 23.20 -36.36
C GLU A 367 8.43 22.40 -35.73
N SER A 368 8.43 22.23 -34.41
CA SER A 368 7.38 21.48 -33.68
C SER A 368 6.18 22.33 -33.29
N SER A 369 6.32 23.66 -33.24
CA SER A 369 5.23 24.58 -32.87
C SER A 369 4.18 24.82 -33.94
N GLY A 370 4.43 24.39 -35.18
CA GLY A 370 3.59 24.74 -36.34
C GLY A 370 3.56 26.24 -36.70
N ILE A 371 4.38 27.04 -36.00
CA ILE A 371 4.49 28.49 -36.24
C ILE A 371 5.57 28.70 -37.31
N GLY A 372 5.15 29.06 -38.50
CA GLY A 372 6.08 29.39 -39.59
C GLY A 372 6.92 30.64 -39.27
N ILE A 373 8.16 30.66 -39.82
CA ILE A 373 9.10 31.79 -39.66
C ILE A 373 8.48 33.09 -40.19
N ASP A 374 7.55 33.01 -41.13
CA ASP A 374 6.75 34.10 -41.71
C ASP A 374 5.85 34.82 -40.70
N LYS A 375 5.56 34.22 -39.55
CA LYS A 375 4.74 34.80 -38.50
C LYS A 375 5.53 35.63 -37.48
N LYS A 376 6.84 35.77 -37.64
CA LYS A 376 7.68 36.54 -36.68
C LYS A 376 7.21 37.97 -36.49
N GLU A 377 6.84 38.64 -37.59
CA GLU A 377 6.34 40.02 -37.53
C GLU A 377 5.04 40.13 -36.76
N ILE A 378 4.16 39.16 -36.90
CA ILE A 378 2.88 39.07 -36.19
C ILE A 378 3.12 38.98 -34.66
N PHE A 379 4.04 38.13 -34.23
CA PHE A 379 4.38 38.01 -32.82
C PHE A 379 5.12 39.22 -32.26
N MET A 380 5.90 39.92 -33.08
CA MET A 380 6.51 41.19 -32.67
C MET A 380 5.47 42.28 -32.46
N ASP A 381 4.45 42.34 -33.31
CA ASP A 381 3.31 43.26 -33.14
C ASP A 381 2.54 42.93 -31.85
N PHE A 382 2.23 41.66 -31.60
CA PHE A 382 1.59 41.21 -30.36
C PHE A 382 2.38 41.60 -29.12
N LYS A 383 3.70 41.40 -29.13
CA LYS A 383 4.58 41.83 -28.05
C LYS A 383 4.52 43.35 -27.82
N ASN A 384 4.48 44.12 -28.90
CA ASN A 384 4.38 45.56 -28.79
C ASN A 384 3.05 45.99 -28.17
N GLN A 385 1.94 45.39 -28.57
CA GLN A 385 0.61 45.63 -28.02
C GLN A 385 0.56 45.27 -26.52
N LEU A 386 1.18 44.18 -26.10
CA LEU A 386 1.27 43.81 -24.68
C LEU A 386 2.11 44.81 -23.86
N ASN A 387 3.14 45.43 -24.45
CA ASN A 387 3.96 46.41 -23.77
C ASN A 387 3.26 47.76 -23.55
N GLU A 388 2.15 48.01 -24.21
CA GLU A 388 1.36 49.27 -24.13
C GLU A 388 0.24 49.19 -23.07
N ILE A 389 0.05 48.06 -22.40
CA ILE A 389 -1.00 47.88 -21.38
C ILE A 389 -0.39 47.74 -19.98
N ASP A 390 -1.22 48.00 -18.95
CA ASP A 390 -0.82 47.93 -17.53
C ASP A 390 -0.82 46.48 -16.98
N PHE A 391 -0.87 45.47 -17.84
CA PHE A 391 -0.89 44.04 -17.48
C PHE A 391 -2.01 43.65 -16.49
N GLN A 392 -3.16 44.39 -16.56
CA GLN A 392 -4.37 43.95 -15.88
C GLN A 392 -5.05 42.82 -16.65
N GLN A 393 -5.70 41.88 -15.95
CA GLN A 393 -6.27 40.68 -16.57
C GLN A 393 -7.21 41.01 -17.74
N GLU A 394 -8.12 41.98 -17.56
CA GLU A 394 -9.10 42.38 -18.58
C GLU A 394 -8.41 42.98 -19.82
N GLU A 395 -7.33 43.72 -19.65
CA GLU A 395 -6.57 44.31 -20.75
C GLU A 395 -5.80 43.24 -21.53
N ILE A 396 -5.16 42.30 -20.80
CA ILE A 396 -4.47 41.15 -21.41
C ILE A 396 -5.45 40.30 -22.23
N GLU A 397 -6.61 39.93 -21.65
CA GLU A 397 -7.65 39.16 -22.33
C GLU A 397 -8.18 39.90 -23.59
N SER A 398 -8.34 41.20 -23.50
CA SER A 398 -8.74 42.03 -24.64
C SER A 398 -7.71 42.03 -25.75
N VAL A 399 -6.43 42.23 -25.43
CA VAL A 399 -5.33 42.23 -26.43
C VAL A 399 -5.21 40.83 -27.08
N ILE A 400 -5.26 39.74 -26.29
CA ILE A 400 -5.23 38.38 -26.80
C ILE A 400 -6.44 38.16 -27.73
N GLY A 401 -7.63 38.53 -27.31
CA GLY A 401 -8.86 38.35 -28.11
C GLY A 401 -8.85 39.12 -29.42
N ILE A 402 -8.32 40.35 -29.44
CA ILE A 402 -8.14 41.15 -30.63
C ILE A 402 -7.09 40.51 -31.55
N PHE A 403 -5.95 40.12 -31.00
CA PHE A 403 -4.86 39.50 -31.75
C PHE A 403 -5.29 38.21 -32.46
N LEU A 404 -5.95 37.30 -31.72
CA LEU A 404 -6.47 36.03 -32.29
C LEU A 404 -7.45 36.28 -33.42
N LYS A 405 -8.36 37.26 -33.27
CA LYS A 405 -9.34 37.63 -34.35
C LYS A 405 -8.66 38.22 -35.57
N LEU A 406 -7.69 39.11 -35.41
CA LEU A 406 -6.99 39.77 -36.52
C LEU A 406 -6.20 38.79 -37.37
N HIS A 407 -5.64 37.75 -36.74
CA HIS A 407 -4.78 36.80 -37.40
C HIS A 407 -5.41 35.43 -37.68
N ASN A 408 -6.74 35.27 -37.45
CA ASN A 408 -7.50 34.01 -37.62
C ASN A 408 -6.81 32.81 -36.93
N LEU A 409 -6.38 32.99 -35.70
CA LEU A 409 -5.68 31.99 -34.87
C LEU A 409 -6.63 31.35 -33.84
#